data_f7a8ee13cfe139f1977d8ac61e791d1f
#
_entry.id   f7a8ee13cfe139f1977d8ac61e791d1f
#
_cell.length_a   1.000
_cell.length_b   1.000
_cell.length_c   1.000
_cell.angle_alpha   90.00
_cell.angle_beta   90.00
_cell.angle_gamma   90.00
#
_symmetry.space_group_name_H-M   'P 1'
#
loop_
_entity.id
_entity.type
_entity.pdbx_description
1 polymer ?
#
loop_
_entity_poly.entity_id
_entity_poly.type
_entity_poly.pdbx_seq_one_letter_code
_entity_poly.pdbx_strand_id
1 'polypeptide(L)'
;FVTASDGKSLSNLHVICLDRDTGELHWQQRLWGTAPTRYHGSKSSMASPSPVTDGRHVWAFFGTGDVFCLEAATGHLAWHRSLSGEYGVIENRFAASSSPVLYRDTLLLQVDHYGDSYLVALDRKTGANRWKVDRPGRWLSWSSPQLIRLSDGRHELIVCGSQRVESFDPGSGQALWSAGEMRRECIPTPLFIDGRLYVVSGPSGPSMRIRPGGRGDVTGTHVEWKNSRGSPFVPSAIVVGKRYYLVTDAGIATCLDTTTGKSVWQKRFGGGFTASPVAAGNRIYWVNESGVTLVIRGGGDRYEELSRNPIGESVFASPAISQNRFFLRTTRHLVCVKQPAEKTP
;
A
#
# COMPACT_ATOMS: atom_id res chain seq x y z
N PHE A 1 -14.23 6.18 -2.72
CA PHE A 1 -14.63 5.01 -1.95
C PHE A 1 -13.74 4.86 -0.73
N VAL A 2 -14.34 4.47 0.39
CA VAL A 2 -13.65 4.25 1.68
C VAL A 2 -14.13 2.93 2.26
N THR A 3 -13.21 2.15 2.82
CA THR A 3 -13.53 0.96 3.60
C THR A 3 -13.48 1.27 5.09
N ALA A 4 -14.34 0.65 5.90
CA ALA A 4 -14.31 0.76 7.34
C ALA A 4 -14.69 -0.59 7.99
N SER A 5 -14.39 -0.74 9.27
CA SER A 5 -14.86 -1.87 10.08
C SER A 5 -15.22 -1.42 11.47
N ASP A 6 -16.28 -2.01 12.03
CA ASP A 6 -16.74 -1.76 13.40
C ASP A 6 -17.31 -3.03 14.05
N GLY A 7 -17.91 -2.85 15.22
CA GLY A 7 -18.55 -3.89 15.97
C GLY A 7 -17.56 -4.74 16.80
N LYS A 8 -18.11 -5.75 17.48
CA LYS A 8 -17.32 -6.69 18.25
C LYS A 8 -16.43 -7.50 17.30
N SER A 9 -15.14 -7.54 17.57
CA SER A 9 -14.13 -8.18 16.71
C SER A 9 -13.99 -7.55 15.31
N LEU A 10 -14.49 -6.33 15.07
CA LEU A 10 -14.44 -5.60 13.79
C LEU A 10 -14.99 -6.40 12.60
N SER A 11 -15.99 -7.24 12.85
CA SER A 11 -16.61 -8.13 11.85
C SER A 11 -17.66 -7.43 10.97
N ASN A 12 -18.13 -6.25 11.36
CA ASN A 12 -18.95 -5.43 10.50
C ASN A 12 -18.03 -4.67 9.54
N LEU A 13 -18.18 -4.94 8.27
CA LEU A 13 -17.36 -4.39 7.20
C LEU A 13 -18.20 -3.38 6.41
N HIS A 14 -17.58 -2.28 6.03
CA HIS A 14 -18.28 -1.23 5.29
C HIS A 14 -17.51 -0.84 4.05
N VAL A 15 -18.26 -0.66 2.95
CA VAL A 15 -17.80 0.07 1.77
C VAL A 15 -18.68 1.30 1.63
N ILE A 16 -18.06 2.45 1.51
CA ILE A 16 -18.72 3.76 1.57
C ILE A 16 -18.34 4.54 0.31
N CYS A 17 -19.33 5.05 -0.39
CA CYS A 17 -19.17 5.97 -1.51
C CYS A 17 -19.59 7.37 -1.08
N LEU A 18 -18.69 8.30 -1.20
CA LEU A 18 -18.91 9.70 -0.89
C LEU A 18 -18.72 10.55 -2.14
N ASP A 19 -19.47 11.61 -2.27
CA ASP A 19 -19.16 12.65 -3.24
C ASP A 19 -17.78 13.26 -2.89
N ARG A 20 -16.93 13.36 -3.89
CA ARG A 20 -15.55 13.84 -3.68
C ARG A 20 -15.50 15.34 -3.36
N ASP A 21 -16.45 16.12 -3.85
CA ASP A 21 -16.43 17.57 -3.79
C ASP A 21 -17.19 18.12 -2.59
N THR A 22 -18.27 17.46 -2.20
CA THR A 22 -19.16 17.84 -1.07
C THR A 22 -18.95 16.97 0.16
N GLY A 23 -18.50 15.74 0.02
CA GLY A 23 -18.42 14.74 1.07
C GLY A 23 -19.76 14.07 1.38
N GLU A 24 -20.83 14.36 0.60
CA GLU A 24 -22.13 13.75 0.76
C GLU A 24 -22.09 12.25 0.54
N LEU A 25 -22.87 11.52 1.32
CA LEU A 25 -22.99 10.08 1.22
C LEU A 25 -23.85 9.71 0.02
N HIS A 26 -23.26 9.06 -0.99
CA HIS A 26 -24.03 8.46 -2.08
C HIS A 26 -24.65 7.14 -1.64
N TRP A 27 -23.84 6.24 -1.10
CA TRP A 27 -24.28 4.96 -0.57
C TRP A 27 -23.26 4.38 0.43
N GLN A 28 -23.77 3.50 1.28
CA GLN A 28 -22.99 2.69 2.20
C GLN A 28 -23.52 1.27 2.21
N GLN A 29 -22.65 0.29 1.98
CA GLN A 29 -22.94 -1.12 2.16
C GLN A 29 -22.35 -1.61 3.46
N ARG A 30 -23.19 -2.28 4.25
CA ARG A 30 -22.80 -3.01 5.45
C ARG A 30 -22.70 -4.49 5.11
N LEU A 31 -21.55 -5.06 5.31
CA LEU A 31 -21.17 -6.42 4.98
C LEU A 31 -20.69 -7.12 6.23
N TRP A 32 -20.59 -8.44 6.22
CA TRP A 32 -20.10 -9.20 7.37
C TRP A 32 -18.88 -10.02 7.00
N GLY A 33 -17.89 -10.00 7.88
CA GLY A 33 -16.73 -10.88 7.80
C GLY A 33 -17.14 -12.32 8.08
N THR A 34 -16.68 -13.25 7.24
CA THR A 34 -17.04 -14.67 7.32
C THR A 34 -16.12 -15.48 8.22
N ALA A 35 -14.92 -14.98 8.50
CA ALA A 35 -13.95 -15.67 9.33
C ALA A 35 -13.41 -14.79 10.46
N PRO A 36 -13.22 -15.36 11.67
CA PRO A 36 -12.56 -14.64 12.74
C PRO A 36 -11.10 -14.42 12.36
N THR A 37 -10.58 -13.23 12.68
CA THR A 37 -9.15 -12.96 12.53
C THR A 37 -8.65 -12.17 13.73
N ARG A 38 -7.35 -12.25 14.00
CA ARG A 38 -6.70 -11.46 15.04
C ARG A 38 -6.32 -10.11 14.46
N TYR A 39 -6.38 -9.08 15.27
CA TYR A 39 -5.91 -7.75 14.91
C TYR A 39 -5.28 -7.06 16.13
N HIS A 40 -4.39 -6.12 15.87
CA HIS A 40 -3.79 -5.29 16.91
C HIS A 40 -4.61 -4.01 17.07
N GLY A 41 -5.29 -3.88 18.22
CA GLY A 41 -6.35 -2.88 18.46
C GLY A 41 -5.99 -1.40 18.28
N SER A 42 -4.70 -1.04 18.23
CA SER A 42 -4.29 0.36 18.13
C SER A 42 -3.85 0.80 16.73
N LYS A 43 -3.39 -0.12 15.87
CA LYS A 43 -2.75 0.25 14.58
C LYS A 43 -3.22 -0.56 13.39
N SER A 44 -4.17 -1.48 13.56
CA SER A 44 -4.71 -2.28 12.47
C SER A 44 -6.23 -2.30 12.47
N SER A 45 -6.80 -2.59 11.31
CA SER A 45 -8.23 -2.67 11.07
C SER A 45 -8.50 -3.77 10.06
N MET A 46 -9.68 -4.38 10.10
CA MET A 46 -10.13 -5.28 9.03
C MET A 46 -10.26 -4.56 7.69
N ALA A 47 -10.37 -3.24 7.69
CA ALA A 47 -10.47 -2.38 6.52
C ALA A 47 -9.14 -1.68 6.18
N SER A 48 -7.98 -2.29 6.54
CA SER A 48 -6.66 -1.75 6.20
C SER A 48 -6.36 -1.77 4.71
N PRO A 49 -6.74 -2.81 3.92
CA PRO A 49 -6.58 -2.77 2.47
C PRO A 49 -7.40 -1.65 1.83
N SER A 50 -6.80 -0.93 0.88
CA SER A 50 -7.52 0.06 0.07
C SER A 50 -8.35 -0.64 -1.01
N PRO A 51 -9.59 -0.22 -1.27
CA PRO A 51 -10.36 -0.75 -2.39
C PRO A 51 -9.81 -0.26 -3.72
N VAL A 52 -10.09 -1.02 -4.80
CA VAL A 52 -9.76 -0.62 -6.17
C VAL A 52 -11.03 -0.52 -7.01
N THR A 53 -11.01 0.29 -8.06
CA THR A 53 -12.16 0.52 -8.93
C THR A 53 -11.75 0.69 -10.39
N ASP A 54 -12.63 0.27 -11.30
CA ASP A 54 -12.55 0.57 -12.73
C ASP A 54 -13.56 1.67 -13.17
N GLY A 55 -14.22 2.30 -12.19
CA GLY A 55 -15.27 3.28 -12.38
C GLY A 55 -16.68 2.68 -12.53
N ARG A 56 -16.81 1.38 -12.81
CA ARG A 56 -18.08 0.64 -12.87
C ARG A 56 -18.32 -0.23 -11.66
N HIS A 57 -17.24 -0.82 -11.15
CA HIS A 57 -17.25 -1.66 -9.97
C HIS A 57 -16.19 -1.20 -8.97
N VAL A 58 -16.40 -1.58 -7.72
CA VAL A 58 -15.45 -1.42 -6.61
C VAL A 58 -15.18 -2.79 -6.03
N TRP A 59 -13.90 -3.14 -5.92
CA TRP A 59 -13.47 -4.37 -5.25
C TRP A 59 -12.82 -4.01 -3.92
N ALA A 60 -13.38 -4.55 -2.85
CA ALA A 60 -12.88 -4.37 -1.49
C ALA A 60 -12.42 -5.71 -0.93
N PHE A 61 -11.17 -5.77 -0.49
CA PHE A 61 -10.60 -6.89 0.26
C PHE A 61 -10.49 -6.49 1.72
N PHE A 62 -10.82 -7.40 2.62
CA PHE A 62 -10.81 -7.14 4.05
C PHE A 62 -9.87 -8.12 4.79
N GLY A 63 -9.41 -7.70 5.96
CA GLY A 63 -8.53 -8.50 6.83
C GLY A 63 -9.11 -9.83 7.26
N THR A 64 -10.42 -10.03 7.15
CA THR A 64 -11.13 -11.29 7.36
C THR A 64 -10.91 -12.31 6.24
N GLY A 65 -10.32 -11.89 5.11
CA GLY A 65 -10.18 -12.71 3.91
C GLY A 65 -11.36 -12.61 2.95
N ASP A 66 -12.32 -11.73 3.23
CA ASP A 66 -13.48 -11.50 2.38
C ASP A 66 -13.16 -10.52 1.25
N VAL A 67 -13.60 -10.85 0.04
CA VAL A 67 -13.52 -10.02 -1.16
C VAL A 67 -14.94 -9.72 -1.65
N PHE A 68 -15.28 -8.47 -1.78
CA PHE A 68 -16.57 -8.00 -2.29
C PHE A 68 -16.39 -7.22 -3.57
N CYS A 69 -17.23 -7.49 -4.55
CA CYS A 69 -17.39 -6.66 -5.74
C CYS A 69 -18.74 -5.97 -5.67
N LEU A 70 -18.74 -4.65 -5.77
CA LEU A 70 -19.95 -3.83 -5.70
C LEU A 70 -20.06 -2.98 -6.97
N GLU A 71 -21.26 -2.69 -7.42
CA GLU A 71 -21.51 -1.68 -8.44
C GLU A 71 -21.11 -0.29 -7.92
N ALA A 72 -20.29 0.43 -8.63
CA ALA A 72 -19.75 1.72 -8.17
C ALA A 72 -20.84 2.79 -8.03
N ALA A 73 -21.89 2.74 -8.87
CA ALA A 73 -22.96 3.73 -8.87
C ALA A 73 -23.98 3.51 -7.75
N THR A 74 -24.30 2.27 -7.41
CA THR A 74 -25.41 1.91 -6.53
C THR A 74 -24.99 1.27 -5.22
N GLY A 75 -23.78 0.71 -5.17
CA GLY A 75 -23.30 -0.11 -4.07
C GLY A 75 -23.90 -1.53 -4.04
N HIS A 76 -24.68 -1.94 -5.03
CA HIS A 76 -25.23 -3.29 -5.07
C HIS A 76 -24.13 -4.33 -5.14
N LEU A 77 -24.29 -5.41 -4.38
CA LEU A 77 -23.34 -6.52 -4.35
C LEU A 77 -23.45 -7.33 -5.65
N ALA A 78 -22.38 -7.34 -6.44
CA ALA A 78 -22.29 -8.16 -7.64
C ALA A 78 -21.84 -9.59 -7.32
N TRP A 79 -20.82 -9.74 -6.47
CA TRP A 79 -20.35 -11.02 -5.97
C TRP A 79 -19.54 -10.88 -4.67
N HIS A 80 -19.43 -11.97 -3.93
CA HIS A 80 -18.63 -12.11 -2.71
C HIS A 80 -17.86 -13.42 -2.74
N ARG A 81 -16.65 -13.40 -2.20
CA ARG A 81 -15.81 -14.57 -1.95
C ARG A 81 -15.20 -14.49 -0.55
N SER A 82 -15.20 -15.61 0.15
CA SER A 82 -14.45 -15.79 1.40
C SER A 82 -13.20 -16.62 1.14
N LEU A 83 -12.06 -15.96 0.95
CA LEU A 83 -10.79 -16.66 0.76
C LEU A 83 -10.39 -17.44 2.03
N SER A 84 -10.74 -16.92 3.20
CA SER A 84 -10.53 -17.64 4.47
C SER A 84 -11.39 -18.88 4.58
N GLY A 85 -12.61 -18.88 4.08
CA GLY A 85 -13.48 -20.05 4.04
C GLY A 85 -13.02 -21.11 3.04
N GLU A 86 -12.36 -20.70 1.97
CA GLU A 86 -11.93 -21.57 0.89
C GLU A 86 -10.51 -22.13 1.05
N TYR A 87 -9.58 -21.31 1.57
CA TYR A 87 -8.15 -21.63 1.66
C TYR A 87 -7.59 -21.68 3.07
N GLY A 88 -8.47 -21.54 4.08
CA GLY A 88 -8.09 -21.51 5.48
C GLY A 88 -8.00 -20.10 6.05
N VAL A 89 -8.20 -20.01 7.37
CA VAL A 89 -8.19 -18.74 8.10
C VAL A 89 -6.84 -18.03 7.94
N ILE A 90 -6.88 -16.74 7.65
CA ILE A 90 -5.67 -15.92 7.54
C ILE A 90 -5.08 -15.69 8.93
N GLU A 91 -4.05 -16.45 9.27
CA GLU A 91 -3.35 -16.36 10.55
C GLU A 91 -2.35 -15.21 10.54
N ASN A 92 -2.82 -14.03 10.90
CA ASN A 92 -2.01 -12.83 10.91
C ASN A 92 -2.33 -11.98 12.16
N ARG A 93 -1.31 -11.54 12.91
CA ARG A 93 -1.51 -10.78 14.16
C ARG A 93 -2.02 -9.35 13.94
N PHE A 94 -1.93 -8.82 12.72
CA PHE A 94 -2.38 -7.46 12.36
C PHE A 94 -3.46 -7.46 11.29
N ALA A 95 -4.11 -8.58 11.03
CA ALA A 95 -5.00 -8.83 9.90
C ALA A 95 -4.29 -8.71 8.52
N ALA A 96 -4.92 -9.13 7.45
CA ALA A 96 -4.41 -8.89 6.10
C ALA A 96 -4.55 -7.40 5.75
N SER A 97 -3.50 -6.80 5.19
CA SER A 97 -3.49 -5.37 4.83
C SER A 97 -3.03 -5.10 3.41
N SER A 98 -2.63 -6.13 2.67
CA SER A 98 -2.26 -6.02 1.26
C SER A 98 -3.46 -5.60 0.42
N SER A 99 -3.33 -4.49 -0.30
CA SER A 99 -4.41 -3.99 -1.17
C SER A 99 -4.46 -4.77 -2.49
N PRO A 100 -5.65 -5.02 -3.05
CA PRO A 100 -5.80 -5.67 -4.35
C PRO A 100 -5.28 -4.80 -5.50
N VAL A 101 -4.93 -5.43 -6.63
CA VAL A 101 -4.49 -4.76 -7.85
C VAL A 101 -5.30 -5.27 -9.04
N LEU A 102 -5.74 -4.36 -9.91
CA LEU A 102 -6.42 -4.70 -11.16
C LEU A 102 -5.41 -4.94 -12.28
N TYR A 103 -5.57 -6.04 -13.00
CA TYR A 103 -4.86 -6.32 -14.23
C TYR A 103 -5.80 -6.91 -15.29
N ARG A 104 -6.07 -6.18 -16.36
CA ARG A 104 -7.03 -6.60 -17.40
C ARG A 104 -8.37 -7.03 -16.78
N ASP A 105 -8.74 -8.30 -16.94
CA ASP A 105 -9.98 -8.87 -16.42
C ASP A 105 -9.81 -9.58 -15.07
N THR A 106 -8.70 -9.34 -14.37
CA THR A 106 -8.38 -9.99 -13.11
C THR A 106 -8.19 -9.01 -11.97
N LEU A 107 -8.53 -9.46 -10.77
CA LEU A 107 -8.21 -8.88 -9.48
C LEU A 107 -7.10 -9.74 -8.85
N LEU A 108 -5.94 -9.14 -8.61
CA LEU A 108 -4.76 -9.80 -8.06
C LEU A 108 -4.66 -9.52 -6.56
N LEU A 109 -4.45 -10.56 -5.76
CA LEU A 109 -4.37 -10.48 -4.30
C LEU A 109 -3.12 -11.22 -3.82
N GLN A 110 -2.40 -10.61 -2.87
CA GLN A 110 -1.34 -11.22 -2.09
C GLN A 110 -1.86 -11.52 -0.70
N VAL A 111 -1.77 -12.78 -0.27
CA VAL A 111 -2.18 -13.22 1.07
C VAL A 111 -1.01 -13.96 1.70
N ASP A 112 -0.21 -13.23 2.48
CA ASP A 112 0.93 -13.76 3.22
C ASP A 112 0.61 -13.79 4.72
N HIS A 113 0.69 -14.97 5.32
CA HIS A 113 0.37 -15.18 6.73
C HIS A 113 1.16 -16.37 7.32
N TYR A 114 0.95 -16.70 8.57
CA TYR A 114 1.66 -17.83 9.23
C TYR A 114 1.28 -19.21 8.68
N GLY A 115 0.10 -19.34 8.05
CA GLY A 115 -0.34 -20.55 7.36
C GLY A 115 0.15 -20.61 5.92
N ASP A 116 -0.67 -21.17 5.04
CA ASP A 116 -0.35 -21.37 3.64
C ASP A 116 -0.52 -20.08 2.83
N SER A 117 0.56 -19.30 2.75
CA SER A 117 0.62 -18.06 1.98
C SER A 117 0.42 -18.32 0.48
N TYR A 118 -0.26 -17.40 -0.22
CA TYR A 118 -0.54 -17.54 -1.65
C TYR A 118 -0.71 -16.19 -2.37
N LEU A 119 -0.61 -16.25 -3.70
CA LEU A 119 -1.15 -15.25 -4.61
C LEU A 119 -2.38 -15.83 -5.30
N VAL A 120 -3.37 -15.01 -5.55
CA VAL A 120 -4.56 -15.43 -6.30
C VAL A 120 -4.99 -14.33 -7.27
N ALA A 121 -5.34 -14.74 -8.49
CA ALA A 121 -6.04 -13.91 -9.46
C ALA A 121 -7.48 -14.36 -9.58
N LEU A 122 -8.40 -13.45 -9.34
CA LEU A 122 -9.83 -13.66 -9.50
C LEU A 122 -10.30 -13.00 -10.78
N ASP A 123 -11.21 -13.64 -11.49
CA ASP A 123 -11.97 -12.97 -12.53
C ASP A 123 -12.76 -11.81 -11.91
N ARG A 124 -12.54 -10.59 -12.39
CA ARG A 124 -13.11 -9.41 -11.76
C ARG A 124 -14.65 -9.31 -11.88
N LYS A 125 -15.27 -10.01 -12.86
CA LYS A 125 -16.73 -9.98 -13.06
C LYS A 125 -17.46 -11.03 -12.23
N THR A 126 -16.83 -12.21 -12.04
CA THR A 126 -17.47 -13.37 -11.42
C THR A 126 -16.88 -13.76 -10.07
N GLY A 127 -15.67 -13.28 -9.74
CA GLY A 127 -14.91 -13.72 -8.58
C GLY A 127 -14.26 -15.10 -8.74
N ALA A 128 -14.46 -15.81 -9.85
CA ALA A 128 -13.87 -17.13 -10.07
C ALA A 128 -12.33 -17.08 -10.17
N ASN A 129 -11.65 -18.15 -9.72
CA ASN A 129 -10.21 -18.23 -9.86
C ASN A 129 -9.79 -18.26 -11.33
N ARG A 130 -8.84 -17.43 -11.69
CA ARG A 130 -8.06 -17.52 -12.92
C ARG A 130 -6.80 -18.34 -12.71
N TRP A 131 -6.10 -18.05 -11.61
CA TRP A 131 -4.96 -18.84 -11.14
C TRP A 131 -4.76 -18.63 -9.63
N LYS A 132 -4.08 -19.56 -8.99
CA LYS A 132 -3.58 -19.46 -7.61
C LYS A 132 -2.19 -20.06 -7.56
N VAL A 133 -1.29 -19.39 -6.85
CA VAL A 133 0.10 -19.83 -6.65
C VAL A 133 0.38 -19.90 -5.16
N ASP A 134 0.68 -21.09 -4.68
CA ASP A 134 1.10 -21.27 -3.30
C ASP A 134 2.52 -20.75 -3.10
N ARG A 135 2.75 -20.13 -1.94
CA ARG A 135 4.02 -19.51 -1.56
C ARG A 135 4.54 -20.12 -0.27
N PRO A 136 4.96 -21.40 -0.29
CA PRO A 136 5.38 -22.11 0.91
C PRO A 136 6.62 -21.45 1.55
N GLY A 137 6.67 -21.47 2.89
CA GLY A 137 7.76 -20.86 3.64
C GLY A 137 7.79 -19.33 3.59
N ARG A 138 6.74 -18.68 3.06
CA ARG A 138 6.55 -17.25 3.20
C ARG A 138 5.84 -16.97 4.51
N TRP A 139 6.32 -15.93 5.17
CA TRP A 139 5.79 -15.48 6.44
C TRP A 139 5.00 -14.19 6.23
N LEU A 140 4.83 -13.43 7.28
CA LEU A 140 4.03 -12.21 7.26
C LEU A 140 4.54 -11.18 6.24
N SER A 141 3.65 -10.75 5.37
CA SER A 141 3.77 -9.53 4.59
C SER A 141 2.44 -8.79 4.59
N TRP A 142 2.51 -7.47 4.69
CA TRP A 142 1.39 -6.55 4.56
C TRP A 142 1.55 -5.63 3.37
N SER A 143 2.66 -5.82 2.64
CA SER A 143 2.98 -5.07 1.43
C SER A 143 1.93 -5.32 0.35
N SER A 144 1.48 -4.26 -0.31
CA SER A 144 0.63 -4.40 -1.49
C SER A 144 1.47 -4.77 -2.71
N PRO A 145 1.02 -5.68 -3.57
CA PRO A 145 1.72 -5.97 -4.80
C PRO A 145 1.73 -4.75 -5.74
N GLN A 146 2.76 -4.63 -6.56
CA GLN A 146 2.90 -3.56 -7.54
C GLN A 146 2.89 -4.14 -8.95
N LEU A 147 1.92 -3.74 -9.76
CA LEU A 147 1.94 -4.04 -11.19
C LEU A 147 2.85 -3.04 -11.90
N ILE A 148 3.84 -3.54 -12.61
CA ILE A 148 4.77 -2.71 -13.40
C ILE A 148 4.67 -3.04 -14.88
N ARG A 149 5.01 -2.06 -15.73
CA ARG A 149 5.17 -2.24 -17.16
C ARG A 149 6.63 -1.97 -17.52
N LEU A 150 7.27 -2.96 -18.12
CA LEU A 150 8.64 -2.85 -18.61
C LEU A 150 8.70 -2.06 -19.92
N SER A 151 9.90 -1.64 -20.31
CA SER A 151 10.12 -0.88 -21.57
C SER A 151 9.79 -1.68 -22.84
N ASP A 152 9.84 -3.01 -22.76
CA ASP A 152 9.44 -3.92 -23.84
C ASP A 152 7.92 -4.20 -23.89
N GLY A 153 7.14 -3.53 -23.05
CA GLY A 153 5.69 -3.64 -22.97
C GLY A 153 5.17 -4.79 -22.10
N ARG A 154 6.00 -5.70 -21.63
CA ARG A 154 5.60 -6.77 -20.69
C ARG A 154 5.20 -6.20 -19.34
N HIS A 155 4.27 -6.88 -18.69
CA HIS A 155 3.87 -6.57 -17.31
C HIS A 155 4.44 -7.59 -16.35
N GLU A 156 4.83 -7.13 -15.17
CA GLU A 156 5.25 -7.96 -14.05
C GLU A 156 4.49 -7.57 -12.79
N LEU A 157 4.09 -8.56 -12.00
CA LEU A 157 3.53 -8.37 -10.67
C LEU A 157 4.65 -8.51 -9.65
N ILE A 158 5.00 -7.42 -8.99
CA ILE A 158 6.06 -7.38 -7.98
C ILE A 158 5.45 -7.58 -6.61
N VAL A 159 5.98 -8.53 -5.89
CA VAL A 159 5.52 -8.97 -4.57
C VAL A 159 6.68 -8.91 -3.60
N CYS A 160 6.54 -8.15 -2.53
CA CYS A 160 7.47 -8.17 -1.41
C CYS A 160 6.98 -9.16 -0.36
N GLY A 161 7.77 -10.16 -0.08
CA GLY A 161 7.48 -11.17 0.92
C GLY A 161 8.67 -11.42 1.83
N SER A 162 8.54 -12.39 2.69
CA SER A 162 9.58 -12.76 3.64
C SER A 162 10.93 -13.00 2.95
N GLN A 163 11.90 -12.16 3.24
CA GLN A 163 13.30 -12.24 2.83
C GLN A 163 13.60 -11.93 1.36
N ARG A 164 12.60 -11.69 0.49
CA ARG A 164 12.83 -11.42 -0.93
C ARG A 164 11.76 -10.59 -1.60
N VAL A 165 12.13 -10.02 -2.72
CA VAL A 165 11.22 -9.48 -3.73
C VAL A 165 11.05 -10.55 -4.79
N GLU A 166 9.84 -10.78 -5.25
CA GLU A 166 9.51 -11.77 -6.28
C GLU A 166 8.72 -11.08 -7.40
N SER A 167 8.95 -11.54 -8.60
CA SER A 167 8.21 -11.12 -9.79
C SER A 167 7.46 -12.29 -10.38
N PHE A 168 6.22 -12.04 -10.75
CA PHE A 168 5.33 -13.01 -11.37
C PHE A 168 4.74 -12.45 -12.68
N ASP A 169 4.46 -13.33 -13.62
CA ASP A 169 3.61 -13.00 -14.76
C ASP A 169 2.16 -12.79 -14.25
N PRO A 170 1.57 -11.60 -14.40
CA PRO A 170 0.24 -11.33 -13.83
C PRO A 170 -0.89 -12.07 -14.54
N GLY A 171 -0.67 -12.58 -15.74
CA GLY A 171 -1.67 -13.33 -16.51
C GLY A 171 -1.75 -14.82 -16.13
N SER A 172 -0.63 -15.41 -15.71
CA SER A 172 -0.52 -16.85 -15.43
C SER A 172 -0.14 -17.18 -14.00
N GLY A 173 0.39 -16.22 -13.24
CA GLY A 173 0.97 -16.48 -11.91
C GLY A 173 2.36 -17.14 -11.96
N GLN A 174 2.95 -17.34 -13.14
CA GLN A 174 4.28 -17.94 -13.27
C GLN A 174 5.34 -17.05 -12.60
N ALA A 175 6.17 -17.63 -11.73
CA ALA A 175 7.31 -16.93 -11.15
C ALA A 175 8.35 -16.61 -12.23
N LEU A 176 8.83 -15.37 -12.27
CA LEU A 176 9.77 -14.88 -13.26
C LEU A 176 11.18 -14.77 -12.68
N TRP A 177 11.34 -13.99 -11.63
CA TRP A 177 12.62 -13.78 -10.96
C TRP A 177 12.40 -13.45 -9.47
N SER A 178 13.48 -13.55 -8.70
CA SER A 178 13.51 -13.10 -7.31
C SER A 178 14.83 -12.43 -6.96
N ALA A 179 14.78 -11.50 -6.01
CA ALA A 179 15.97 -10.91 -5.39
C ALA A 179 15.86 -11.07 -3.86
N GLY A 180 16.90 -11.61 -3.24
CA GLY A 180 16.98 -11.89 -1.82
C GLY A 180 17.39 -10.70 -0.97
N GLU A 181 17.84 -11.00 0.26
CA GLU A 181 18.43 -10.07 1.23
C GLU A 181 17.46 -9.07 1.90
N MET A 182 16.14 -9.27 1.76
CA MET A 182 15.13 -8.57 2.54
C MET A 182 15.06 -9.11 3.98
N ARG A 183 14.42 -8.39 4.89
CA ARG A 183 14.07 -8.90 6.21
C ARG A 183 12.81 -9.77 6.16
N ARG A 184 12.49 -10.38 7.31
CA ARG A 184 11.42 -11.35 7.45
C ARG A 184 10.03 -10.75 7.23
N GLU A 185 9.80 -9.54 7.70
CA GLU A 185 8.52 -8.84 7.59
C GLU A 185 8.62 -7.72 6.54
N CYS A 186 7.62 -7.61 5.68
CA CYS A 186 7.56 -6.59 4.65
C CYS A 186 6.20 -5.88 4.72
N ILE A 187 6.21 -4.58 4.99
CA ILE A 187 5.01 -3.75 5.04
C ILE A 187 5.03 -2.71 3.92
N PRO A 188 6.15 -1.99 3.69
CA PRO A 188 6.20 -0.96 2.66
C PRO A 188 5.90 -1.53 1.27
N THR A 189 5.10 -0.81 0.51
CA THR A 189 4.79 -1.13 -0.89
C THR A 189 5.98 -0.80 -1.78
N PRO A 190 6.38 -1.68 -2.73
CA PRO A 190 7.41 -1.37 -3.70
C PRO A 190 7.02 -0.19 -4.60
N LEU A 191 8.01 0.60 -5.01
CA LEU A 191 7.83 1.68 -5.97
C LEU A 191 8.50 1.33 -7.28
N PHE A 192 7.86 1.67 -8.39
CA PHE A 192 8.46 1.57 -9.72
C PHE A 192 8.51 2.94 -10.37
N ILE A 193 9.70 3.48 -10.54
CA ILE A 193 9.96 4.81 -11.09
C ILE A 193 11.15 4.73 -12.05
N ASP A 194 11.03 5.32 -13.22
CA ASP A 194 12.10 5.41 -14.24
C ASP A 194 12.76 4.06 -14.55
N GLY A 195 11.94 3.01 -14.68
CA GLY A 195 12.40 1.67 -14.99
C GLY A 195 13.16 0.97 -13.84
N ARG A 196 13.03 1.44 -12.61
CA ARG A 196 13.68 0.85 -11.42
C ARG A 196 12.67 0.61 -10.32
N LEU A 197 12.88 -0.49 -9.61
CA LEU A 197 12.18 -0.81 -8.39
C LEU A 197 12.95 -0.29 -7.19
N TYR A 198 12.22 0.29 -6.26
CA TYR A 198 12.70 0.67 -4.93
C TYR A 198 11.89 -0.10 -3.91
N VAL A 199 12.55 -0.88 -3.09
CA VAL A 199 11.94 -1.74 -2.09
C VAL A 199 12.55 -1.51 -0.72
N VAL A 200 11.74 -1.71 0.30
CA VAL A 200 12.14 -1.56 1.71
C VAL A 200 11.60 -2.73 2.50
N SER A 201 12.36 -3.21 3.44
CA SER A 201 11.88 -4.17 4.44
C SER A 201 12.23 -3.71 5.85
N GLY A 202 11.34 -3.95 6.80
CA GLY A 202 11.55 -3.62 8.20
C GLY A 202 11.70 -4.87 9.09
N PRO A 203 11.88 -4.69 10.41
CA PRO A 203 12.50 -3.52 11.02
C PRO A 203 14.03 -3.51 10.77
N SER A 204 14.58 -2.32 10.56
CA SER A 204 16.04 -2.14 10.28
C SER A 204 16.54 -2.97 9.08
N GLY A 205 15.67 -3.29 8.17
CA GLY A 205 16.02 -4.01 6.93
C GLY A 205 16.63 -3.08 5.89
N PRO A 206 17.11 -3.63 4.77
CA PRO A 206 17.62 -2.81 3.70
C PRO A 206 16.50 -2.11 2.93
N SER A 207 16.83 -0.93 2.38
CA SER A 207 16.24 -0.43 1.15
C SER A 207 17.14 -0.80 -0.02
N MET A 208 16.56 -1.17 -1.14
CA MET A 208 17.29 -1.59 -2.33
C MET A 208 16.70 -0.94 -3.58
N ARG A 209 17.58 -0.69 -4.54
CA ARG A 209 17.18 -0.40 -5.92
C ARG A 209 17.48 -1.60 -6.79
N ILE A 210 16.48 -2.04 -7.53
CA ILE A 210 16.54 -3.25 -8.34
C ILE A 210 16.16 -2.91 -9.78
N ARG A 211 16.92 -3.39 -10.73
CA ARG A 211 16.54 -3.41 -12.14
C ARG A 211 15.59 -4.59 -12.37
N PRO A 212 14.31 -4.37 -12.72
CA PRO A 212 13.37 -5.46 -12.97
C PRO A 212 13.74 -6.24 -14.23
N GLY A 213 13.05 -7.37 -14.43
CA GLY A 213 13.34 -8.32 -15.51
C GLY A 213 14.36 -9.39 -15.10
N GLY A 214 14.73 -10.23 -16.03
CA GLY A 214 15.61 -11.39 -15.76
C GLY A 214 14.84 -12.68 -15.52
N ARG A 215 15.53 -13.70 -15.01
CA ARG A 215 15.00 -15.03 -14.70
C ARG A 215 15.70 -15.62 -13.49
N GLY A 216 14.98 -16.37 -12.66
CA GLY A 216 15.53 -17.03 -11.48
C GLY A 216 16.01 -16.05 -10.41
N ASP A 217 17.07 -16.39 -9.70
CA ASP A 217 17.65 -15.51 -8.67
C ASP A 217 18.54 -14.45 -9.33
N VAL A 218 18.13 -13.19 -9.20
CA VAL A 218 18.81 -12.02 -9.76
C VAL A 218 19.52 -11.17 -8.71
N THR A 219 19.65 -11.65 -7.49
CA THR A 219 20.21 -10.89 -6.36
C THR A 219 21.59 -10.28 -6.70
N GLY A 220 22.51 -11.09 -7.23
CA GLY A 220 23.87 -10.64 -7.57
C GLY A 220 24.00 -9.83 -8.85
N THR A 221 22.96 -9.76 -9.69
CA THR A 221 23.04 -9.17 -11.03
C THR A 221 22.12 -7.97 -11.26
N HIS A 222 21.04 -7.83 -10.48
CA HIS A 222 20.02 -6.79 -10.69
C HIS A 222 19.88 -5.84 -9.51
N VAL A 223 20.37 -6.18 -8.30
CA VAL A 223 20.43 -5.24 -7.17
C VAL A 223 21.53 -4.22 -7.46
N GLU A 224 21.14 -2.98 -7.77
CA GLU A 224 22.07 -1.92 -8.16
C GLU A 224 22.73 -1.27 -6.93
N TRP A 225 21.98 -1.14 -5.84
CA TRP A 225 22.50 -0.74 -4.53
C TRP A 225 21.61 -1.24 -3.39
N LYS A 226 22.21 -1.30 -2.20
CA LYS A 226 21.56 -1.67 -0.95
C LYS A 226 22.00 -0.71 0.15
N ASN A 227 21.05 -0.15 0.88
CA ASN A 227 21.26 0.68 2.05
C ASN A 227 20.60 0.04 3.27
N SER A 228 21.39 -0.26 4.29
CA SER A 228 20.93 -0.95 5.52
C SER A 228 20.60 0.02 6.66
N ARG A 229 20.59 1.34 6.43
CA ARG A 229 20.36 2.35 7.46
C ARG A 229 19.11 3.18 7.17
N GLY A 230 18.37 3.53 8.23
CA GLY A 230 17.27 4.49 8.16
C GLY A 230 16.01 3.98 7.44
N SER A 231 15.89 2.66 7.27
CA SER A 231 14.70 2.08 6.64
C SER A 231 13.51 2.06 7.60
N PRO A 232 12.32 2.45 7.14
CA PRO A 232 11.08 2.32 7.89
C PRO A 232 10.67 0.86 8.08
N PHE A 233 9.83 0.63 9.06
CA PHE A 233 9.12 -0.64 9.21
C PHE A 233 7.75 -0.57 8.54
N VAL A 234 6.95 0.46 8.83
CA VAL A 234 5.58 0.59 8.32
C VAL A 234 5.47 1.54 7.13
N PRO A 235 5.90 2.81 7.18
CA PRO A 235 5.70 3.74 6.07
C PRO A 235 6.40 3.28 4.79
N SER A 236 5.71 3.37 3.67
CA SER A 236 6.34 3.22 2.35
C SER A 236 7.25 4.42 2.05
N ALA A 237 8.19 4.23 1.16
CA ALA A 237 9.05 5.30 0.67
C ALA A 237 8.41 6.09 -0.48
N ILE A 238 9.05 7.17 -0.92
CA ILE A 238 8.66 7.92 -2.10
C ILE A 238 9.88 8.44 -2.86
N VAL A 239 9.76 8.57 -4.19
CA VAL A 239 10.79 9.16 -5.06
C VAL A 239 10.25 10.47 -5.64
N VAL A 240 11.05 11.53 -5.55
CA VAL A 240 10.79 12.81 -6.23
C VAL A 240 12.07 13.26 -6.91
N GLY A 241 12.06 13.34 -8.23
CA GLY A 241 13.25 13.60 -9.03
C GLY A 241 14.33 12.53 -8.78
N LYS A 242 15.55 12.95 -8.48
CA LYS A 242 16.69 12.05 -8.21
C LYS A 242 16.86 11.73 -6.72
N ARG A 243 15.81 11.86 -5.92
CA ARG A 243 15.87 11.68 -4.47
C ARG A 243 14.84 10.66 -4.00
N TYR A 244 15.30 9.72 -3.16
CA TYR A 244 14.51 8.68 -2.53
C TYR A 244 14.35 9.01 -1.06
N TYR A 245 13.12 9.10 -0.60
CA TYR A 245 12.77 9.58 0.74
C TYR A 245 12.15 8.48 1.58
N LEU A 246 12.64 8.36 2.77
CA LEU A 246 12.23 7.41 3.79
C LEU A 246 11.90 8.18 5.08
N VAL A 247 10.93 7.71 5.85
CA VAL A 247 10.72 8.13 7.24
C VAL A 247 10.52 6.90 8.11
N THR A 248 11.34 6.77 9.15
CA THR A 248 11.17 5.66 10.10
C THR A 248 9.94 5.89 10.97
N ASP A 249 9.42 4.81 11.56
CA ASP A 249 8.30 4.85 12.52
C ASP A 249 8.55 5.82 13.69
N ALA A 250 9.81 6.04 14.05
CA ALA A 250 10.25 6.99 15.09
C ALA A 250 10.46 8.44 14.58
N GLY A 251 10.08 8.73 13.32
CA GLY A 251 10.15 10.08 12.76
C GLY A 251 11.54 10.54 12.36
N ILE A 252 12.41 9.64 11.93
CA ILE A 252 13.69 9.99 11.32
C ILE A 252 13.53 9.91 9.81
N ALA A 253 13.53 11.06 9.16
CA ALA A 253 13.50 11.17 7.70
C ALA A 253 14.90 11.07 7.13
N THR A 254 15.06 10.34 6.05
CA THR A 254 16.32 10.16 5.32
C THR A 254 16.06 10.39 3.83
N CYS A 255 16.89 11.19 3.21
CA CYS A 255 16.94 11.38 1.77
C CYS A 255 18.15 10.68 1.21
N LEU A 256 17.95 9.79 0.24
CA LEU A 256 19.02 9.11 -0.47
C LEU A 256 19.08 9.58 -1.93
N ASP A 257 20.24 9.55 -2.51
CA ASP A 257 20.41 9.66 -3.96
C ASP A 257 19.90 8.38 -4.64
N THR A 258 19.04 8.52 -5.63
CA THR A 258 18.41 7.36 -6.31
C THR A 258 19.41 6.48 -7.05
N THR A 259 20.52 7.04 -7.53
CA THR A 259 21.51 6.32 -8.34
C THR A 259 22.49 5.53 -7.48
N THR A 260 22.93 6.13 -6.36
CA THR A 260 24.00 5.57 -5.53
C THR A 260 23.53 4.95 -4.22
N GLY A 261 22.29 5.23 -3.79
CA GLY A 261 21.79 4.83 -2.47
C GLY A 261 22.47 5.54 -1.29
N LYS A 262 23.36 6.51 -1.55
CA LYS A 262 24.04 7.27 -0.49
C LYS A 262 23.12 8.30 0.13
N SER A 263 23.27 8.51 1.45
CA SER A 263 22.51 9.53 2.17
C SER A 263 22.93 10.93 1.74
N VAL A 264 21.95 11.75 1.38
CA VAL A 264 22.09 13.17 1.03
C VAL A 264 21.89 14.02 2.28
N TRP A 265 20.82 13.74 3.03
CA TRP A 265 20.54 14.36 4.32
C TRP A 265 19.69 13.44 5.21
N GLN A 266 19.70 13.74 6.50
CA GLN A 266 18.85 13.11 7.50
C GLN A 266 18.30 14.17 8.45
N LYS A 267 17.03 14.04 8.86
CA LYS A 267 16.35 14.97 9.75
C LYS A 267 15.41 14.25 10.69
N ARG A 268 15.39 14.59 11.96
CA ARG A 268 14.37 14.13 12.90
C ARG A 268 13.16 15.05 12.82
N PHE A 269 12.00 14.49 12.50
CA PHE A 269 10.72 15.20 12.48
C PHE A 269 10.03 15.20 13.84
N GLY A 270 10.26 14.14 14.64
CA GLY A 270 9.54 13.87 15.88
C GLY A 270 8.14 13.26 15.63
N GLY A 271 7.61 12.61 16.65
CA GLY A 271 6.36 11.84 16.57
C GLY A 271 6.50 10.47 15.92
N GLY A 272 5.43 9.68 15.98
CA GLY A 272 5.32 8.39 15.32
C GLY A 272 4.81 8.53 13.88
N PHE A 273 5.21 7.63 12.99
CA PHE A 273 4.75 7.58 11.61
C PHE A 273 4.29 6.17 11.25
N THR A 274 3.04 6.06 10.83
CA THR A 274 2.45 4.85 10.22
C THR A 274 2.05 5.12 8.78
N ALA A 275 1.53 6.33 8.51
CA ALA A 275 1.12 6.76 7.17
C ALA A 275 2.30 6.86 6.20
N SER A 276 2.12 6.35 4.99
CA SER A 276 3.06 6.57 3.89
C SER A 276 2.94 7.98 3.33
N PRO A 277 4.04 8.59 2.85
CA PRO A 277 4.00 9.91 2.23
C PRO A 277 3.31 9.88 0.87
N VAL A 278 2.83 11.04 0.44
CA VAL A 278 2.41 11.30 -0.94
C VAL A 278 3.12 12.54 -1.47
N ALA A 279 3.20 12.66 -2.80
CA ALA A 279 3.80 13.83 -3.43
C ALA A 279 2.90 14.41 -4.52
N ALA A 280 2.95 15.74 -4.67
CA ALA A 280 2.36 16.46 -5.77
C ALA A 280 3.39 17.48 -6.29
N GLY A 281 3.81 17.32 -7.55
CA GLY A 281 4.93 18.07 -8.10
C GLY A 281 6.20 17.85 -7.27
N ASN A 282 6.78 18.92 -6.80
CA ASN A 282 7.98 18.90 -5.95
C ASN A 282 7.67 19.04 -4.45
N ARG A 283 6.44 18.78 -4.01
CA ARG A 283 6.07 18.80 -2.59
C ARG A 283 5.81 17.38 -2.11
N ILE A 284 6.37 17.04 -0.95
CA ILE A 284 6.14 15.78 -0.27
C ILE A 284 5.37 16.07 1.02
N TYR A 285 4.32 15.31 1.26
CA TYR A 285 3.43 15.42 2.41
C TYR A 285 3.62 14.18 3.28
N TRP A 286 4.14 14.34 4.49
CA TRP A 286 4.20 13.33 5.53
C TRP A 286 3.21 13.64 6.63
N VAL A 287 2.43 12.66 7.04
CA VAL A 287 1.48 12.81 8.15
C VAL A 287 1.94 11.92 9.30
N ASN A 288 2.13 12.49 10.47
CA ASN A 288 2.45 11.73 11.66
C ASN A 288 1.19 11.24 12.38
N GLU A 289 1.35 10.33 13.36
CA GLU A 289 0.25 9.71 14.10
C GLU A 289 -0.57 10.73 14.94
N SER A 290 0.01 11.87 15.32
CA SER A 290 -0.73 12.96 15.98
C SER A 290 -1.48 13.88 15.00
N GLY A 291 -1.48 13.55 13.70
CA GLY A 291 -2.22 14.31 12.70
C GLY A 291 -1.55 15.59 12.23
N VAL A 292 -0.23 15.70 12.41
CA VAL A 292 0.53 16.82 11.85
C VAL A 292 1.03 16.46 10.46
N THR A 293 0.61 17.22 9.46
CA THR A 293 1.11 17.13 8.09
C THR A 293 2.34 18.02 7.91
N LEU A 294 3.50 17.40 7.70
CA LEU A 294 4.73 18.11 7.29
C LEU A 294 4.77 18.17 5.77
N VAL A 295 4.98 19.36 5.25
CA VAL A 295 5.18 19.58 3.82
C VAL A 295 6.62 20.00 3.59
N ILE A 296 7.34 19.27 2.76
CA ILE A 296 8.72 19.60 2.41
C ILE A 296 8.88 19.75 0.91
N ARG A 297 9.94 20.44 0.50
CA ARG A 297 10.38 20.48 -0.90
C ARG A 297 11.13 19.18 -1.24
N GLY A 298 10.63 18.46 -2.23
CA GLY A 298 11.27 17.28 -2.79
C GLY A 298 12.21 17.61 -3.94
N GLY A 299 13.14 16.67 -4.24
CA GLY A 299 14.07 16.74 -5.38
C GLY A 299 15.37 17.50 -5.10
N GLY A 300 15.47 18.24 -4.00
CA GLY A 300 16.66 19.03 -3.64
C GLY A 300 17.71 18.24 -2.84
N ASP A 301 18.90 18.85 -2.71
CA ASP A 301 20.03 18.30 -1.96
C ASP A 301 20.03 18.70 -0.48
N ARG A 302 19.11 19.56 -0.08
CA ARG A 302 18.96 20.04 1.29
C ARG A 302 17.54 19.85 1.76
N TYR A 303 17.40 19.67 3.06
CA TYR A 303 16.09 19.69 3.71
C TYR A 303 15.51 21.09 3.70
N GLU A 304 14.29 21.23 3.19
CA GLU A 304 13.51 22.48 3.21
C GLU A 304 12.10 22.15 3.65
N GLU A 305 11.72 22.60 4.86
CA GLU A 305 10.35 22.51 5.37
C GLU A 305 9.55 23.70 4.86
N LEU A 306 8.43 23.43 4.23
CA LEU A 306 7.53 24.44 3.68
C LEU A 306 6.42 24.79 4.66
N SER A 307 5.87 23.81 5.36
CA SER A 307 4.83 24.03 6.37
C SER A 307 4.62 22.83 7.30
N ARG A 308 3.97 23.10 8.44
CA ARG A 308 3.42 22.11 9.39
C ARG A 308 1.98 22.44 9.67
N ASN A 309 1.09 21.47 9.45
CA ASN A 309 -0.35 21.69 9.50
C ASN A 309 -1.00 20.63 10.40
N PRO A 310 -1.37 20.95 11.64
CA PRO A 310 -2.08 20.04 12.52
C PRO A 310 -3.56 19.94 12.11
N ILE A 311 -4.12 18.73 12.14
CA ILE A 311 -5.55 18.46 11.92
C ILE A 311 -6.31 18.29 13.24
N GLY A 312 -5.61 18.10 14.36
CA GLY A 312 -6.23 17.91 15.68
C GLY A 312 -6.78 16.53 15.99
N GLU A 313 -6.53 15.55 15.12
CA GLU A 313 -6.94 14.15 15.28
C GLU A 313 -5.83 13.20 14.84
N SER A 314 -5.79 12.00 15.43
CA SER A 314 -4.80 11.00 15.04
C SER A 314 -5.03 10.49 13.63
N VAL A 315 -3.93 10.22 12.91
CA VAL A 315 -3.91 9.73 11.54
C VAL A 315 -2.98 8.54 11.43
N PHE A 316 -3.49 7.41 10.95
CA PHE A 316 -2.72 6.20 10.67
C PHE A 316 -2.74 5.84 9.18
N ALA A 317 -3.79 6.26 8.47
CA ALA A 317 -3.95 6.01 7.04
C ALA A 317 -3.08 6.96 6.22
N SER A 318 -2.53 6.44 5.12
CA SER A 318 -1.83 7.25 4.14
C SER A 318 -2.79 8.23 3.47
N PRO A 319 -2.37 9.50 3.27
CA PRO A 319 -3.20 10.48 2.58
C PRO A 319 -3.34 10.14 1.09
N ALA A 320 -4.34 10.73 0.45
CA ALA A 320 -4.53 10.65 -0.99
C ALA A 320 -4.60 12.05 -1.60
N ILE A 321 -4.10 12.19 -2.84
CA ILE A 321 -4.21 13.43 -3.60
C ILE A 321 -4.97 13.12 -4.89
N SER A 322 -6.02 13.87 -5.15
CA SER A 322 -6.81 13.77 -6.38
C SER A 322 -7.37 15.13 -6.77
N GLN A 323 -7.19 15.54 -8.03
CA GLN A 323 -7.75 16.77 -8.60
C GLN A 323 -7.57 18.01 -7.69
N ASN A 324 -6.34 18.30 -7.31
CA ASN A 324 -5.94 19.40 -6.44
C ASN A 324 -6.58 19.39 -5.02
N ARG A 325 -7.00 18.22 -4.56
CA ARG A 325 -7.49 17.99 -3.20
C ARG A 325 -6.60 17.00 -2.47
N PHE A 326 -6.44 17.26 -1.18
CA PHE A 326 -5.70 16.40 -0.26
C PHE A 326 -6.70 15.77 0.72
N PHE A 327 -6.77 14.45 0.72
CA PHE A 327 -7.69 13.68 1.56
C PHE A 327 -6.92 13.03 2.70
N LEU A 328 -7.40 13.24 3.92
CA LEU A 328 -6.90 12.66 5.15
C LEU A 328 -8.00 11.85 5.82
N ARG A 329 -7.73 10.58 6.10
CA ARG A 329 -8.54 9.79 6.99
C ARG A 329 -7.97 9.85 8.40
N THR A 330 -8.67 10.52 9.29
CA THR A 330 -8.38 10.54 10.72
C THR A 330 -9.06 9.36 11.42
N THR A 331 -8.92 9.28 12.72
CA THR A 331 -9.63 8.27 13.54
C THR A 331 -11.15 8.45 13.55
N ARG A 332 -11.66 9.64 13.25
CA ARG A 332 -13.10 9.96 13.29
C ARG A 332 -13.69 10.48 12.00
N HIS A 333 -12.86 11.12 11.14
CA HIS A 333 -13.34 11.82 9.96
C HIS A 333 -12.56 11.46 8.70
N LEU A 334 -13.19 11.64 7.55
CA LEU A 334 -12.51 11.83 6.28
C LEU A 334 -12.50 13.32 5.97
N VAL A 335 -11.31 13.92 5.94
CA VAL A 335 -11.13 15.37 5.75
C VAL A 335 -10.61 15.61 4.34
N CYS A 336 -11.23 16.54 3.63
CA CYS A 336 -10.78 17.03 2.32
C CYS A 336 -10.25 18.45 2.47
N VAL A 337 -8.98 18.67 2.15
CA VAL A 337 -8.34 19.98 2.09
C VAL A 337 -8.16 20.36 0.62
N LYS A 338 -8.67 21.52 0.24
CA LYS A 338 -8.53 22.11 -1.09
C LYS A 338 -7.96 23.52 -1.01
N GLN A 339 -7.27 23.93 -2.04
CA GLN A 339 -6.89 25.33 -2.17
C GLN A 339 -8.18 26.19 -2.28
N PRO A 340 -8.29 27.31 -1.57
CA PRO A 340 -9.38 28.23 -1.79
C PRO A 340 -9.46 28.60 -3.28
N ALA A 341 -10.68 28.78 -3.80
CA ALA A 341 -10.83 29.37 -5.13
C ALA A 341 -10.13 30.75 -5.14
N GLU A 342 -9.30 30.99 -6.12
CA GLU A 342 -8.76 32.34 -6.32
C GLU A 342 -9.97 33.28 -6.43
N LYS A 343 -10.06 34.23 -5.54
CA LYS A 343 -11.03 35.32 -5.70
C LYS A 343 -10.60 36.06 -6.96
N THR A 344 -11.28 35.82 -8.06
CA THR A 344 -11.13 36.67 -9.24
C THR A 344 -11.41 38.11 -8.80
N PRO A 345 -10.50 39.07 -9.06
CA PRO A 345 -10.65 40.46 -8.66
C PRO A 345 -11.86 41.12 -9.32
#